data_d3d0a997e2541c5d2efbea4f37e83901
#
_entry.id   d3d0a997e2541c5d2efbea4f37e83901
#
_cell.length_a   1.000
_cell.length_b   1.000
_cell.length_c   1.000
_cell.angle_alpha   90.00
_cell.angle_beta   90.00
_cell.angle_gamma   90.00
#
_symmetry.space_group_name_H-M   'P 1'
#
loop_
_entity.id
_entity.type
_entity.pdbx_description
1 polymer ?
#
loop_
_entity_poly.entity_id
_entity_poly.type
_entity_poly.pdbx_seq_one_letter_code
_entity_poly.pdbx_strand_id
1 'polypeptide(L)' 'MNTFTVRDLREHTGELIRGAENGELSVITKHGTPVFIAVPFDETLLREGVGMALAIKLFDEERISLSRA' A
#
# COMPACT_ATOMS: atom_id res chain seq x y z
N MET A 1 5.22 -2.43 2.30
CA MET A 1 4.51 -1.84 1.14
C MET A 1 4.71 -2.71 -0.09
N ASN A 2 3.62 -3.03 -0.76
CA ASN A 2 3.68 -3.86 -1.96
C ASN A 2 3.85 -3.00 -3.19
N THR A 3 4.58 -3.52 -4.18
CA THR A 3 4.80 -2.81 -5.43
C THR A 3 4.19 -3.63 -6.56
N PHE A 4 3.36 -2.98 -7.38
CA PHE A 4 2.72 -3.60 -8.53
C PHE A 4 2.94 -2.75 -9.76
N THR A 5 3.06 -3.38 -10.91
CA THR A 5 3.12 -2.64 -12.17
C THR A 5 1.70 -2.44 -12.68
N VAL A 6 1.54 -1.55 -13.67
CA VAL A 6 0.25 -1.37 -14.33
C VAL A 6 -0.24 -2.69 -14.94
N ARG A 7 0.71 -3.51 -15.40
CA ARG A 7 0.39 -4.83 -15.92
C ARG A 7 -0.17 -5.73 -14.83
N ASP A 8 0.44 -5.72 -13.64
CA ASP A 8 -0.02 -6.49 -12.50
C ASP A 8 -1.43 -6.10 -12.10
N LEU A 9 -1.78 -4.83 -12.28
CA LEU A 9 -3.10 -4.34 -11.97
C LEU A 9 -4.17 -5.05 -12.81
N ARG A 10 -3.82 -5.45 -14.03
CA ARG A 10 -4.73 -6.20 -14.89
C ARG A 10 -4.65 -7.70 -14.67
N GLU A 11 -3.45 -8.23 -14.48
CA GLU A 11 -3.22 -9.67 -14.46
C GLU A 11 -3.20 -10.27 -13.06
N HIS A 12 -2.86 -9.46 -12.05
CA HIS A 12 -2.69 -9.94 -10.68
C HIS A 12 -3.51 -9.13 -9.69
N THR A 13 -4.73 -8.78 -10.10
CA THR A 13 -5.64 -7.96 -9.27
C THR A 13 -5.94 -8.62 -7.93
N GLY A 14 -6.04 -9.94 -7.92
CA GLY A 14 -6.32 -10.66 -6.67
C GLY A 14 -5.28 -10.44 -5.60
N GLU A 15 -4.02 -10.35 -5.99
CA GLU A 15 -2.93 -10.11 -5.05
C GLU A 15 -2.99 -8.70 -4.48
N LEU A 16 -3.34 -7.73 -5.32
CA LEU A 16 -3.51 -6.35 -4.90
C LEU A 16 -4.64 -6.24 -3.87
N ILE A 17 -5.75 -6.88 -4.15
CA ILE A 17 -6.91 -6.87 -3.25
C ILE A 17 -6.56 -7.54 -1.93
N ARG A 18 -5.86 -8.67 -1.99
CA ARG A 18 -5.46 -9.39 -0.78
C ARG A 18 -4.57 -8.54 0.11
N GLY A 19 -3.63 -7.80 -0.49
CA GLY A 19 -2.79 -6.87 0.27
C GLY A 19 -3.61 -5.81 0.95
N ALA A 20 -4.59 -5.23 0.24
CA ALA A 20 -5.47 -4.22 0.80
C ALA A 20 -6.30 -4.78 1.95
N GLU A 21 -6.79 -6.01 1.80
CA GLU A 21 -7.57 -6.66 2.86
C GLU A 21 -6.73 -6.90 4.12
N ASN A 22 -5.42 -7.04 3.95
CA ASN A 22 -4.49 -7.18 5.07
C ASN A 22 -4.06 -5.83 5.64
N GLY A 23 -4.60 -4.74 5.12
CA GLY A 23 -4.28 -3.41 5.60
C GLY A 23 -2.97 -2.85 5.07
N GLU A 24 -2.44 -3.39 3.99
CA GLU A 24 -1.16 -2.99 3.43
C GLU A 24 -1.30 -1.97 2.31
N LEU A 25 -0.35 -1.04 2.27
CA LEU A 25 -0.26 -0.08 1.17
C LEU A 25 0.29 -0.77 -0.07
N SER A 26 -0.10 -0.26 -1.24
CA SER A 26 0.43 -0.73 -2.51
C SER A 26 0.80 0.45 -3.39
N VAL A 27 1.96 0.37 -4.03
CA VAL A 27 2.41 1.38 -4.99
C VAL A 27 2.30 0.78 -6.38
N ILE A 28 1.66 1.51 -7.28
CA ILE A 28 1.52 1.08 -8.67
C ILE A 28 2.48 1.88 -9.52
N THR A 29 3.31 1.16 -10.29
CA THR A 29 4.35 1.78 -11.10
C THR A 29 4.14 1.52 -12.58
N LYS A 30 4.71 2.40 -13.39
CA LYS A 30 4.76 2.24 -14.83
C LYS A 30 6.18 2.54 -15.27
N HIS A 31 6.82 1.56 -15.93
CA HIS A 31 8.21 1.67 -16.36
C HIS A 31 9.14 2.06 -15.20
N GLY A 32 8.89 1.49 -14.02
CA GLY A 32 9.72 1.75 -12.84
C GLY A 32 9.42 3.06 -12.13
N THR A 33 8.46 3.84 -12.63
CA THR A 33 8.09 5.13 -12.03
C THR A 33 6.78 5.00 -11.28
N PRO A 34 6.73 5.40 -10.00
CA PRO A 34 5.47 5.39 -9.26
C PRO A 34 4.44 6.31 -9.91
N VAL A 35 3.22 5.79 -10.08
CA VAL A 35 2.13 6.53 -10.70
C VAL A 35 1.08 6.90 -9.66
N PHE A 36 0.71 5.94 -8.83
CA PHE A 36 -0.24 6.20 -7.75
C PHE A 36 -0.06 5.16 -6.64
N ILE A 37 -0.68 5.46 -5.50
CA ILE A 37 -0.62 4.60 -4.33
C ILE A 37 -2.04 4.18 -3.95
N ALA A 38 -2.19 2.93 -3.58
CA ALA A 38 -3.47 2.39 -3.14
C ALA A 38 -3.45 2.29 -1.62
N VAL A 39 -4.39 2.99 -0.98
CA VAL A 39 -4.53 2.96 0.47
C VAL A 39 -5.70 2.05 0.81
N PRO A 40 -5.52 1.07 1.71
CA PRO A 40 -6.63 0.16 2.06
C PRO A 40 -7.82 0.92 2.65
N PHE A 41 -9.00 0.49 2.27
CA PHE A 41 -10.22 1.06 2.83
C PHE A 41 -10.56 0.27 4.10
N ASP A 42 -10.00 0.71 5.22
CA ASP A 42 -10.14 0.02 6.49
C ASP A 42 -10.54 1.00 7.60
N GLU A 43 -10.59 0.50 8.81
CA GLU A 43 -11.01 1.30 9.96
C GLU A 43 -10.07 2.49 10.20
N THR A 44 -8.78 2.32 9.98
CA THR A 44 -7.82 3.40 10.14
C THR A 44 -8.13 4.54 9.18
N LEU A 45 -8.43 4.21 7.93
CA LEU A 45 -8.79 5.20 6.92
C LEU A 45 -10.05 5.96 7.33
N LEU A 46 -11.07 5.23 7.78
CA LEU A 46 -12.35 5.83 8.16
C LEU A 46 -12.21 6.73 9.37
N ARG A 47 -11.38 6.33 10.33
CA ARG A 47 -11.23 7.06 11.58
C ARG A 47 -10.29 8.26 11.44
N GLU A 48 -9.17 8.09 10.74
CA GLU A 48 -8.11 9.09 10.69
C GLU A 48 -8.08 9.93 9.43
N GLY A 49 -8.74 9.50 8.36
CA GLY A 49 -8.67 10.16 7.07
C GLY A 49 -7.50 9.66 6.24
N VAL A 50 -7.51 9.98 4.94
CA VAL A 50 -6.54 9.44 3.98
C VAL A 50 -5.10 9.84 4.32
N GLY A 51 -4.86 11.10 4.60
CA GLY A 51 -3.51 11.59 4.88
C GLY A 51 -2.89 10.94 6.10
N MET A 52 -3.66 10.88 7.18
CA MET A 52 -3.16 10.30 8.42
C MET A 52 -3.02 8.78 8.30
N ALA A 53 -3.96 8.12 7.65
CA ALA A 53 -3.87 6.68 7.43
C ALA A 53 -2.62 6.31 6.64
N LEU A 54 -2.32 7.09 5.61
CA LEU A 54 -1.12 6.90 4.82
C LEU A 54 0.12 7.08 5.68
N ALA A 55 0.17 8.13 6.49
CA ALA A 55 1.31 8.40 7.36
C ALA A 55 1.52 7.28 8.38
N ILE A 56 0.43 6.81 8.99
CA ILE A 56 0.50 5.74 9.98
C ILE A 56 1.06 4.47 9.35
N LYS A 57 0.57 4.11 8.18
CA LYS A 57 1.00 2.87 7.52
C LYS A 57 2.45 2.96 7.04
N LEU A 58 2.87 4.10 6.55
CA LEU A 58 4.26 4.31 6.17
C LEU A 58 5.18 4.24 7.38
N PHE A 59 4.76 4.82 8.49
CA PHE A 59 5.53 4.79 9.72
C PHE A 59 5.69 3.36 10.24
N ASP A 60 4.62 2.58 10.21
CA ASP A 60 4.66 1.20 10.67
C ASP A 60 5.60 0.36 9.81
N GLU A 61 5.60 0.56 8.52
CA GLU A 61 6.50 -0.16 7.63
C GLU A 61 7.96 0.21 7.87
N GLU A 62 8.23 1.47 8.13
CA GLU A 62 9.57 1.94 8.47
C GLU A 62 10.06 1.30 9.76
N ARG A 63 9.21 1.21 10.76
CA ARG A 63 9.55 0.57 12.02
C ARG A 63 9.89 -0.89 11.83
N ILE A 64 9.13 -1.58 11.00
CA ILE A 64 9.40 -2.98 10.69
C ILE A 64 10.76 -3.12 10.02
N SER A 65 11.08 -2.23 9.10
CA SER A 65 12.38 -2.23 8.42
C SER A 65 13.52 -2.02 9.41
N LEU A 66 13.35 -1.07 10.32
CA LEU A 66 14.36 -0.78 11.33
C LEU A 66 14.54 -1.96 12.27
N SER A 67 13.46 -2.65 12.59
CA SER A 67 13.52 -3.83 13.46
C SER A 67 14.35 -4.95 12.87
N ARG A 68 14.39 -5.04 11.55
CA ARG A 68 15.17 -6.05 10.86
C ARG A 68 16.65 -5.71 10.79
N ALA A 69 16.93 -4.45 10.82
CA ALA A 69 18.29 -3.98 10.76
C ALA A 69 18.99 -4.15 12.10
#